data_dae6e80e3f4d45b61ac8a31468643e82
#
_entry.id   dae6e80e3f4d45b61ac8a31468643e82
#
_cell.length_a   1.000
_cell.length_b   1.000
_cell.length_c   1.000
_cell.angle_alpha   90.00
_cell.angle_beta   90.00
_cell.angle_gamma   90.00
#
_symmetry.space_group_name_H-M   'P 1'
#
loop_
_entity.id
_entity.type
_entity.pdbx_description
1 polymer ?
#
loop_
_entity_poly.entity_id
_entity_poly.type
_entity_poly.pdbx_seq_one_letter_code
_entity_poly.pdbx_strand_id
1 'polypeptide(L)'
;MGYASGFDRQGAADPKKQEEAVSLAKQADTVLLCLGLDELRESEGLDRADMALAENQQQLLDAVAAVNPNVVVLLSAGAPVETPWVGRCKALVYGALGGQAGAGAAADILTGKLCPCGKLSQTWAKAHDDTPAKANFGGEGRNVEYREGLYVGYRYYQTAGVKPAFPFGYGLSYTTFEYSGLKADETGVTLTVTNTGSAAGAEIVQLYVAKPDAKVFRPEQELKGFAKVSLAPGESKTVAIALDDKAFRYWNVKTNAWEVEGGSYQLRVGASSVDIRLTADITVKGTNAPDPYAGLSLTHYVSGQITYVTDAEFEALLGHPIPEDVVRIDRNMTLGEMDHGRSPLGWLAQKVLRSRLDASFAKGKPDLNTVFQYNMPLRALAKMTNGMVSMGMVDGLVWELKGFWLVGIVRVIYEFIKNAILNAQLEKRLRQG
;
A
#
# COMPACT_ATOMS: atom_id res chain seq x y z
N MET A 1 -9.63 35.59 9.82
CA MET A 1 -8.93 34.28 9.68
C MET A 1 -7.69 34.31 10.54
N GLY A 2 -7.45 33.30 11.38
CA GLY A 2 -6.26 33.14 12.22
C GLY A 2 -5.52 31.86 11.88
N TYR A 3 -4.27 31.78 12.30
CA TYR A 3 -3.42 30.59 12.12
C TYR A 3 -2.67 30.29 13.42
N ALA A 4 -2.61 29.00 13.76
CA ALA A 4 -1.75 28.47 14.83
C ALA A 4 -1.11 27.17 14.32
N SER A 5 0.17 26.92 14.68
CA SER A 5 0.86 25.70 14.26
C SER A 5 0.32 24.43 14.93
N GLY A 6 -0.23 24.57 16.14
CA GLY A 6 -0.96 23.53 16.85
C GLY A 6 -0.16 22.39 17.46
N PHE A 7 0.80 21.84 16.71
CA PHE A 7 1.62 20.70 17.15
C PHE A 7 3.03 20.75 16.55
N ASP A 8 3.94 19.95 17.12
CA ASP A 8 5.23 19.67 16.54
C ASP A 8 5.12 18.54 15.50
N ARG A 9 5.64 18.75 14.29
CA ARG A 9 5.54 17.78 13.18
C ARG A 9 6.22 16.45 13.45
N GLN A 10 7.25 16.42 14.29
CA GLN A 10 8.00 15.21 14.62
C GLN A 10 7.39 14.42 15.80
N GLY A 11 6.23 14.83 16.28
CA GLY A 11 5.47 14.12 17.30
C GLY A 11 5.77 14.55 18.75
N ALA A 12 6.70 15.49 18.98
CA ALA A 12 7.00 16.00 20.32
C ALA A 12 5.78 16.75 20.90
N ALA A 13 5.56 16.61 22.20
CA ALA A 13 4.56 17.39 22.91
C ALA A 13 4.95 18.88 22.96
N ASP A 14 4.01 19.76 22.59
CA ASP A 14 4.18 21.20 22.65
C ASP A 14 2.92 21.87 23.21
N PRO A 15 2.79 21.95 24.55
CA PRO A 15 1.58 22.50 25.18
C PRO A 15 1.27 23.93 24.76
N LYS A 16 2.31 24.76 24.49
CA LYS A 16 2.11 26.17 24.10
C LYS A 16 1.44 26.27 22.74
N LYS A 17 1.88 25.50 21.75
CA LYS A 17 1.24 25.45 20.43
C LYS A 17 -0.19 24.94 20.52
N GLN A 18 -0.45 23.95 21.37
CA GLN A 18 -1.80 23.43 21.58
C GLN A 18 -2.72 24.47 22.23
N GLU A 19 -2.26 25.16 23.28
CA GLU A 19 -3.02 26.22 23.96
C GLU A 19 -3.36 27.38 23.01
N GLU A 20 -2.40 27.81 22.18
CA GLU A 20 -2.60 28.84 21.15
C GLU A 20 -3.69 28.41 20.17
N ALA A 21 -3.62 27.19 19.63
CA ALA A 21 -4.59 26.65 18.70
C ALA A 21 -5.98 26.53 19.31
N VAL A 22 -6.10 26.04 20.55
CA VAL A 22 -7.38 25.94 21.28
C VAL A 22 -7.97 27.32 21.56
N SER A 23 -7.14 28.32 21.94
CA SER A 23 -7.61 29.69 22.16
C SER A 23 -8.17 30.32 20.89
N LEU A 24 -7.50 30.07 19.75
CA LEU A 24 -7.97 30.55 18.43
C LEU A 24 -9.26 29.84 18.02
N ALA A 25 -9.34 28.52 18.25
CA ALA A 25 -10.49 27.70 17.92
C ALA A 25 -11.79 28.13 18.63
N LYS A 26 -11.70 28.60 19.88
CA LYS A 26 -12.86 29.13 20.64
C LYS A 26 -13.51 30.35 19.99
N GLN A 27 -12.75 31.10 19.18
CA GLN A 27 -13.20 32.35 18.57
C GLN A 27 -13.60 32.18 17.10
N ALA A 28 -13.39 30.99 16.52
CA ALA A 28 -13.63 30.69 15.13
C ALA A 28 -15.03 30.08 14.90
N ASP A 29 -15.69 30.47 13.80
CA ASP A 29 -16.93 29.82 13.35
C ASP A 29 -16.67 28.37 12.89
N THR A 30 -15.50 28.16 12.26
CA THR A 30 -15.08 26.85 11.74
C THR A 30 -13.57 26.71 11.89
N VAL A 31 -13.13 25.54 12.29
CA VAL A 31 -11.69 25.21 12.40
C VAL A 31 -11.30 24.22 11.32
N LEU A 32 -10.32 24.59 10.50
CA LEU A 32 -9.66 23.67 9.58
C LEU A 32 -8.40 23.11 10.26
N LEU A 33 -8.40 21.83 10.58
CA LEU A 33 -7.26 21.08 11.11
C LEU A 33 -6.54 20.37 9.97
N CYS A 34 -5.29 20.76 9.71
CA CYS A 34 -4.42 20.09 8.75
C CYS A 34 -3.59 19.04 9.50
N LEU A 35 -3.95 17.77 9.36
CA LEU A 35 -3.28 16.63 9.99
C LEU A 35 -2.64 15.75 8.92
N GLY A 36 -1.71 14.88 9.31
CA GLY A 36 -1.10 13.95 8.35
C GLY A 36 0.08 13.16 8.90
N LEU A 37 0.65 12.36 8.01
CA LEU A 37 1.88 11.65 8.28
C LEU A 37 3.08 12.55 7.98
N ASP A 38 4.09 12.45 8.83
CA ASP A 38 5.37 13.13 8.65
C ASP A 38 6.38 12.26 7.88
N GLU A 39 7.52 12.83 7.56
CA GLU A 39 8.61 12.19 6.83
C GLU A 39 9.27 11.01 7.54
N LEU A 40 9.02 10.80 8.83
CA LEU A 40 9.53 9.65 9.58
C LEU A 40 8.53 8.49 9.60
N ARG A 41 7.24 8.83 9.60
CA ARG A 41 6.15 7.84 9.59
C ARG A 41 5.82 7.35 8.19
N GLU A 42 6.10 8.13 7.16
CA GLU A 42 5.88 7.79 5.77
C GLU A 42 7.18 8.03 5.00
N SER A 43 8.09 7.07 5.09
CA SER A 43 9.45 7.14 4.58
C SER A 43 9.82 5.90 3.79
N GLU A 44 10.64 6.06 2.75
CA GLU A 44 11.27 4.93 2.06
C GLU A 44 12.25 4.21 2.99
N GLY A 45 12.19 2.88 3.01
CA GLY A 45 13.11 2.03 3.79
C GLY A 45 12.76 1.87 5.27
N LEU A 46 11.61 2.38 5.71
CA LEU A 46 11.09 2.17 7.06
C LEU A 46 9.63 1.72 7.00
N ASP A 47 9.32 0.61 7.64
CA ASP A 47 7.95 0.15 7.82
C ASP A 47 7.31 0.88 9.01
N ARG A 48 6.03 1.18 8.88
CA ARG A 48 5.23 1.74 9.97
C ARG A 48 4.90 0.63 10.96
N ALA A 49 5.13 0.91 12.24
CA ALA A 49 4.76 -0.01 13.32
C ALA A 49 3.24 -0.03 13.60
N ASP A 50 2.53 1.03 13.22
CA ASP A 50 1.10 1.22 13.39
C ASP A 50 0.50 2.04 12.23
N MET A 51 -0.80 2.19 12.21
CA MET A 51 -1.53 3.02 11.25
C MET A 51 -2.08 4.30 11.88
N ALA A 52 -1.68 4.65 13.09
CA ALA A 52 -2.18 5.82 13.80
C ALA A 52 -1.52 7.13 13.30
N LEU A 53 -2.23 8.24 13.46
CA LEU A 53 -1.61 9.57 13.45
C LEU A 53 -0.76 9.75 14.72
N ALA A 54 0.20 10.68 14.67
CA ALA A 54 0.98 11.05 15.84
C ALA A 54 0.07 11.44 17.01
N GLU A 55 0.44 11.02 18.22
CA GLU A 55 -0.37 11.23 19.41
C GLU A 55 -0.69 12.71 19.68
N ASN A 56 0.30 13.59 19.47
CA ASN A 56 0.12 15.03 19.63
C ASN A 56 -0.90 15.64 18.64
N GLN A 57 -1.07 15.08 17.46
CA GLN A 57 -2.10 15.47 16.49
C GLN A 57 -3.48 15.03 16.96
N GLN A 58 -3.61 13.82 17.51
CA GLN A 58 -4.87 13.32 18.06
C GLN A 58 -5.28 14.12 19.31
N GLN A 59 -4.34 14.41 20.20
CA GLN A 59 -4.55 15.26 21.37
C GLN A 59 -5.02 16.68 20.99
N LEU A 60 -4.42 17.26 19.94
CA LEU A 60 -4.86 18.56 19.41
C LEU A 60 -6.30 18.50 18.88
N LEU A 61 -6.63 17.48 18.08
CA LEU A 61 -7.99 17.29 17.58
C LEU A 61 -9.00 17.21 18.73
N ASP A 62 -8.69 16.44 19.78
CA ASP A 62 -9.55 16.30 20.94
C ASP A 62 -9.76 17.62 21.67
N ALA A 63 -8.68 18.35 21.90
CA ALA A 63 -8.72 19.63 22.60
C ALA A 63 -9.50 20.71 21.79
N VAL A 64 -9.33 20.72 20.47
CA VAL A 64 -10.04 21.66 19.59
C VAL A 64 -11.52 21.27 19.48
N ALA A 65 -11.84 19.99 19.27
CA ALA A 65 -13.23 19.53 19.19
C ALA A 65 -14.03 19.74 20.48
N ALA A 66 -13.37 19.74 21.64
CA ALA A 66 -14.00 20.03 22.93
C ALA A 66 -14.47 21.50 23.05
N VAL A 67 -13.90 22.42 22.29
CA VAL A 67 -14.22 23.86 22.38
C VAL A 67 -14.92 24.40 21.13
N ASN A 68 -14.85 23.69 20.01
CA ASN A 68 -15.50 24.06 18.76
C ASN A 68 -16.06 22.83 18.06
N PRO A 69 -17.39 22.70 17.85
CA PRO A 69 -17.99 21.53 17.20
C PRO A 69 -17.85 21.55 15.67
N ASN A 70 -17.42 22.66 15.07
CA ASN A 70 -17.30 22.83 13.63
C ASN A 70 -15.87 22.59 13.16
N VAL A 71 -15.35 21.38 13.39
CA VAL A 71 -14.01 20.98 12.96
C VAL A 71 -14.09 20.28 11.61
N VAL A 72 -13.30 20.74 10.67
CA VAL A 72 -13.02 20.07 9.38
C VAL A 72 -11.58 19.59 9.41
N VAL A 73 -11.34 18.31 9.13
CA VAL A 73 -9.99 17.75 9.02
C VAL A 73 -9.59 17.64 7.56
N LEU A 74 -8.46 18.25 7.20
CA LEU A 74 -7.75 18.00 5.96
C LEU A 74 -6.59 17.05 6.27
N LEU A 75 -6.68 15.81 5.79
CA LEU A 75 -5.70 14.76 6.06
C LEU A 75 -4.75 14.59 4.87
N SER A 76 -3.46 14.77 5.13
CA SER A 76 -2.38 14.54 4.16
C SER A 76 -1.61 13.27 4.54
N ALA A 77 -1.79 12.19 3.76
CA ALA A 77 -1.12 10.91 3.95
C ALA A 77 -1.11 10.15 2.61
N GLY A 78 -0.04 9.46 2.29
CA GLY A 78 0.05 8.62 1.09
C GLY A 78 -0.54 7.22 1.30
N ALA A 79 -0.75 6.82 2.56
CA ALA A 79 -1.33 5.54 2.95
C ALA A 79 -2.50 5.73 3.93
N PRO A 80 -3.38 4.72 4.08
CA PRO A 80 -4.45 4.73 5.08
C PRO A 80 -3.93 4.96 6.50
N VAL A 81 -4.74 5.66 7.29
CA VAL A 81 -4.53 5.82 8.73
C VAL A 81 -5.76 5.35 9.50
N GLU A 82 -5.58 4.91 10.73
CA GLU A 82 -6.69 4.66 11.63
C GLU A 82 -7.42 5.96 11.95
N THR A 83 -8.75 5.91 11.92
CA THR A 83 -9.61 7.08 12.10
C THR A 83 -10.62 6.94 13.24
N PRO A 84 -10.23 6.47 14.45
CA PRO A 84 -11.17 6.33 15.57
C PRO A 84 -11.74 7.68 16.02
N TRP A 85 -11.09 8.76 15.64
CA TRP A 85 -11.43 10.14 15.94
C TRP A 85 -12.39 10.79 14.92
N VAL A 86 -12.75 10.11 13.82
CA VAL A 86 -13.55 10.71 12.73
C VAL A 86 -14.89 11.27 13.19
N GLY A 87 -15.50 10.68 14.21
CA GLY A 87 -16.75 11.18 14.80
C GLY A 87 -16.64 12.53 15.53
N ARG A 88 -15.42 13.05 15.74
CA ARG A 88 -15.15 14.34 16.39
C ARG A 88 -15.06 15.50 15.41
N CYS A 89 -15.06 15.25 14.11
CA CYS A 89 -15.07 16.28 13.09
C CYS A 89 -16.37 16.25 12.26
N LYS A 90 -16.75 17.40 11.72
CA LYS A 90 -17.93 17.56 10.83
C LYS A 90 -17.65 17.05 9.43
N ALA A 91 -16.40 17.15 8.98
CA ALA A 91 -15.98 16.66 7.68
C ALA A 91 -14.51 16.21 7.72
N LEU A 92 -14.22 15.18 6.96
CA LEU A 92 -12.88 14.69 6.69
C LEU A 92 -12.61 14.79 5.18
N VAL A 93 -11.61 15.58 4.81
CA VAL A 93 -11.12 15.69 3.43
C VAL A 93 -9.78 14.96 3.36
N TYR A 94 -9.73 13.89 2.61
CA TYR A 94 -8.48 13.17 2.34
C TYR A 94 -7.77 13.77 1.14
N GLY A 95 -6.69 14.51 1.41
CA GLY A 95 -5.89 15.22 0.39
C GLY A 95 -4.80 14.36 -0.26
N ALA A 96 -4.59 13.13 0.23
CA ALA A 96 -3.48 12.26 -0.17
C ALA A 96 -2.13 13.02 -0.15
N LEU A 97 -1.25 12.77 -1.12
CA LEU A 97 -0.05 13.55 -1.39
C LEU A 97 -0.34 14.48 -2.57
N GLY A 98 -0.95 15.63 -2.28
CA GLY A 98 -1.56 16.53 -3.28
C GLY A 98 -0.60 17.23 -4.25
N GLY A 99 0.71 17.12 -4.04
CA GLY A 99 1.72 17.73 -4.90
C GLY A 99 1.65 19.26 -4.93
N GLN A 100 2.15 19.86 -6.00
CA GLN A 100 2.29 21.31 -6.14
C GLN A 100 0.96 22.07 -6.09
N ALA A 101 -0.11 21.54 -6.67
CA ALA A 101 -1.42 22.17 -6.73
C ALA A 101 -2.38 21.75 -5.60
N GLY A 102 -1.96 20.90 -4.67
CA GLY A 102 -2.82 20.27 -3.66
C GLY A 102 -3.50 21.27 -2.74
N ALA A 103 -2.82 22.33 -2.30
CA ALA A 103 -3.40 23.35 -1.44
C ALA A 103 -4.51 24.14 -2.15
N GLY A 104 -4.31 24.49 -3.42
CA GLY A 104 -5.32 25.15 -4.24
C GLY A 104 -6.55 24.28 -4.46
N ALA A 105 -6.35 23.00 -4.78
CA ALA A 105 -7.44 22.04 -4.96
C ALA A 105 -8.24 21.85 -3.66
N ALA A 106 -7.57 21.72 -2.51
CA ALA A 106 -8.22 21.63 -1.20
C ALA A 106 -9.06 22.90 -0.91
N ALA A 107 -8.52 24.09 -1.18
CA ALA A 107 -9.25 25.34 -1.00
C ALA A 107 -10.48 25.42 -1.90
N ASP A 108 -10.39 25.01 -3.16
CA ASP A 108 -11.52 25.01 -4.10
C ASP A 108 -12.64 24.04 -3.65
N ILE A 109 -12.29 22.90 -3.08
CA ILE A 109 -13.25 21.95 -2.51
C ILE A 109 -13.85 22.52 -1.21
N LEU A 110 -13.03 22.98 -0.27
CA LEU A 110 -13.50 23.50 1.02
C LEU A 110 -14.41 24.71 0.91
N THR A 111 -14.21 25.55 -0.12
CA THR A 111 -15.05 26.72 -0.40
C THR A 111 -16.26 26.41 -1.28
N GLY A 112 -16.42 25.15 -1.73
CA GLY A 112 -17.53 24.76 -2.62
C GLY A 112 -17.39 25.23 -4.07
N LYS A 113 -16.24 25.78 -4.46
CA LYS A 113 -15.95 26.14 -5.86
C LYS A 113 -15.88 24.91 -6.76
N LEU A 114 -15.39 23.81 -6.24
CA LEU A 114 -15.39 22.50 -6.90
C LEU A 114 -16.12 21.45 -6.05
N CYS A 115 -16.95 20.65 -6.69
CA CYS A 115 -17.59 19.51 -6.09
C CYS A 115 -16.62 18.32 -6.01
N PRO A 116 -16.36 17.74 -4.83
CA PRO A 116 -15.49 16.58 -4.73
C PRO A 116 -16.07 15.37 -5.48
N CYS A 117 -15.23 14.65 -6.19
CA CYS A 117 -15.60 13.45 -6.95
C CYS A 117 -14.57 12.31 -6.84
N GLY A 118 -13.57 12.48 -5.98
CA GLY A 118 -12.55 11.48 -5.73
C GLY A 118 -13.13 10.26 -5.02
N LYS A 119 -12.63 9.08 -5.36
CA LYS A 119 -12.97 7.82 -4.69
C LYS A 119 -11.71 7.18 -4.13
N LEU A 120 -11.81 6.56 -2.96
CA LEU A 120 -10.68 5.87 -2.34
C LEU A 120 -10.20 4.72 -3.23
N SER A 121 -8.92 4.71 -3.55
CA SER A 121 -8.24 3.65 -4.28
C SER A 121 -7.78 2.49 -3.38
N GLN A 122 -8.03 2.59 -2.08
CA GLN A 122 -7.65 1.61 -1.06
C GLN A 122 -8.81 1.43 -0.08
N THR A 123 -8.89 0.25 0.54
CA THR A 123 -9.76 0.01 1.69
C THR A 123 -9.05 0.51 2.95
N TRP A 124 -9.74 1.28 3.77
CA TRP A 124 -9.20 1.77 5.05
C TRP A 124 -9.66 0.86 6.18
N ALA A 125 -8.72 0.17 6.81
CA ALA A 125 -8.97 -0.63 8.00
C ALA A 125 -9.43 0.26 9.17
N LYS A 126 -10.19 -0.32 10.10
CA LYS A 126 -10.49 0.35 11.38
C LYS A 126 -9.27 0.34 12.28
N ALA A 127 -8.55 -0.78 12.30
CA ALA A 127 -7.33 -0.98 13.06
C ALA A 127 -6.29 -1.71 12.21
N HIS A 128 -5.02 -1.55 12.55
CA HIS A 128 -3.91 -2.27 11.93
C HIS A 128 -4.12 -3.80 11.97
N ASP A 129 -4.69 -4.28 13.06
CA ASP A 129 -4.99 -5.70 13.27
C ASP A 129 -6.01 -6.28 12.29
N ASP A 130 -6.82 -5.44 11.65
CA ASP A 130 -7.79 -5.84 10.64
C ASP A 130 -7.17 -5.99 9.23
N THR A 131 -5.85 -5.78 9.08
CA THR A 131 -5.21 -5.89 7.76
C THR A 131 -4.89 -7.34 7.41
N PRO A 132 -5.04 -7.73 6.12
CA PRO A 132 -4.90 -9.14 5.72
C PRO A 132 -3.48 -9.69 5.92
N ALA A 133 -2.46 -8.88 5.75
CA ALA A 133 -1.07 -9.31 5.82
C ALA A 133 -0.42 -9.13 7.20
N LYS A 134 -1.15 -8.68 8.23
CA LYS A 134 -0.57 -8.33 9.53
C LYS A 134 0.32 -9.40 10.13
N ALA A 135 -0.10 -10.66 10.05
CA ALA A 135 0.64 -11.78 10.64
C ALA A 135 1.95 -12.11 9.92
N ASN A 136 2.08 -11.72 8.66
CA ASN A 136 3.18 -12.11 7.77
C ASN A 136 3.94 -10.92 7.17
N PHE A 137 3.49 -9.68 7.46
CA PHE A 137 4.15 -8.47 6.96
C PHE A 137 5.46 -8.21 7.69
N GLY A 138 6.44 -7.72 6.96
CA GLY A 138 7.76 -7.36 7.48
C GLY A 138 8.78 -8.49 7.43
N GLY A 139 8.36 -9.74 7.54
CA GLY A 139 9.20 -10.94 7.51
C GLY A 139 10.36 -10.92 8.51
N GLU A 140 10.46 -11.89 9.36
CA GLU A 140 11.65 -12.08 10.19
C GLU A 140 12.64 -12.96 9.40
N GLY A 141 13.45 -12.36 8.52
CA GLY A 141 14.41 -13.13 7.77
C GLY A 141 14.46 -12.82 6.28
N ARG A 142 14.82 -13.80 5.46
CA ARG A 142 15.03 -13.65 4.01
C ARG A 142 13.81 -13.99 3.16
N ASN A 143 12.86 -14.69 3.73
CA ASN A 143 11.63 -15.09 3.05
C ASN A 143 10.50 -14.15 3.43
N VAL A 144 9.75 -13.71 2.44
CA VAL A 144 8.51 -12.97 2.62
C VAL A 144 7.37 -13.81 2.10
N GLU A 145 6.38 -14.08 2.95
CA GLU A 145 5.27 -14.94 2.65
C GLU A 145 4.02 -14.14 2.34
N TYR A 146 3.56 -14.20 1.10
CA TYR A 146 2.31 -13.54 0.66
C TYR A 146 1.14 -14.50 0.85
N ARG A 147 0.87 -14.86 2.11
CA ARG A 147 -0.20 -15.83 2.47
C ARG A 147 -1.58 -15.33 2.11
N GLU A 148 -1.78 -14.03 1.99
CA GLU A 148 -3.05 -13.44 1.59
C GLU A 148 -3.47 -13.76 0.15
N GLY A 149 -2.52 -14.08 -0.74
CA GLY A 149 -2.80 -14.47 -2.11
C GLY A 149 -3.69 -13.46 -2.85
N LEU A 150 -4.89 -13.88 -3.26
CA LEU A 150 -5.85 -13.02 -3.98
C LEU A 150 -6.58 -12.01 -3.07
N TYR A 151 -6.52 -12.21 -1.76
CA TYR A 151 -7.34 -11.47 -0.79
C TYR A 151 -6.64 -10.20 -0.31
N VAL A 152 -6.49 -9.24 -1.22
CA VAL A 152 -5.88 -7.93 -0.97
C VAL A 152 -6.96 -6.84 -0.99
N GLY A 153 -6.90 -5.91 -0.05
CA GLY A 153 -7.83 -4.78 0.06
C GLY A 153 -9.29 -5.24 0.13
N TYR A 154 -10.19 -4.61 -0.61
CA TYR A 154 -11.63 -4.93 -0.57
C TYR A 154 -11.95 -6.40 -0.84
N ARG A 155 -11.12 -7.12 -1.58
CA ARG A 155 -11.30 -8.54 -1.83
C ARG A 155 -11.26 -9.35 -0.53
N TYR A 156 -10.33 -9.01 0.36
CA TYR A 156 -10.28 -9.59 1.71
C TYR A 156 -11.47 -9.17 2.55
N TYR A 157 -11.64 -7.84 2.72
CA TYR A 157 -12.64 -7.31 3.66
C TYR A 157 -14.05 -7.81 3.37
N GLN A 158 -14.41 -7.92 2.10
CA GLN A 158 -15.73 -8.40 1.70
C GLN A 158 -15.87 -9.92 1.87
N THR A 159 -14.89 -10.70 1.38
CA THR A 159 -14.96 -12.17 1.44
C THR A 159 -14.90 -12.67 2.87
N ALA A 160 -14.03 -12.10 3.71
CA ALA A 160 -13.88 -12.44 5.12
C ALA A 160 -14.97 -11.82 6.03
N GLY A 161 -15.79 -10.92 5.49
CA GLY A 161 -16.83 -10.22 6.27
C GLY A 161 -16.29 -9.18 7.26
N VAL A 162 -15.07 -8.69 7.09
CA VAL A 162 -14.44 -7.67 7.94
C VAL A 162 -14.93 -6.29 7.53
N LYS A 163 -15.46 -5.51 8.47
CA LYS A 163 -16.00 -4.16 8.19
C LYS A 163 -14.88 -3.13 8.23
N PRO A 164 -14.56 -2.47 7.11
CA PRO A 164 -13.56 -1.39 7.09
C PRO A 164 -14.08 -0.11 7.74
N ALA A 165 -13.18 0.85 7.98
CA ALA A 165 -13.54 2.23 8.32
C ALA A 165 -14.14 2.94 7.09
N PHE A 166 -13.43 2.84 5.94
CA PHE A 166 -13.93 3.29 4.65
C PHE A 166 -13.65 2.24 3.58
N PRO A 167 -14.65 1.85 2.79
CA PRO A 167 -14.48 0.83 1.77
C PRO A 167 -13.72 1.37 0.55
N PHE A 168 -13.16 0.48 -0.24
CA PHE A 168 -12.64 0.80 -1.57
C PHE A 168 -13.73 1.43 -2.45
N GLY A 169 -13.34 2.47 -3.19
CA GLY A 169 -14.27 3.18 -4.08
C GLY A 169 -15.17 4.20 -3.36
N TYR A 170 -15.07 4.34 -2.03
CA TYR A 170 -15.86 5.30 -1.26
C TYR A 170 -15.43 6.73 -1.52
N GLY A 171 -16.38 7.65 -1.53
CA GLY A 171 -16.15 9.09 -1.58
C GLY A 171 -17.48 9.82 -1.69
N LEU A 172 -17.64 10.87 -0.87
CA LEU A 172 -18.83 11.71 -0.86
C LEU A 172 -18.74 12.82 -1.90
N SER A 173 -19.88 13.39 -2.24
CA SER A 173 -20.02 14.51 -3.16
C SER A 173 -20.90 15.59 -2.51
N TYR A 174 -20.94 16.80 -3.07
CA TYR A 174 -21.88 17.85 -2.70
C TYR A 174 -23.23 17.73 -3.42
N THR A 175 -23.37 16.69 -4.24
CA THR A 175 -24.60 16.33 -4.93
C THR A 175 -24.90 14.84 -4.79
N THR A 176 -26.06 14.40 -5.25
CA THR A 176 -26.52 13.00 -5.17
C THR A 176 -26.76 12.46 -6.57
N PHE A 177 -26.59 11.13 -6.73
CA PHE A 177 -26.77 10.47 -8.02
C PHE A 177 -27.69 9.25 -7.86
N GLU A 178 -28.58 9.07 -8.84
CA GLU A 178 -29.42 7.91 -8.99
C GLU A 178 -28.93 7.06 -10.19
N TYR A 179 -29.00 5.74 -10.05
CA TYR A 179 -28.67 4.78 -11.09
C TYR A 179 -29.93 4.03 -11.51
N SER A 180 -30.17 3.89 -12.80
CA SER A 180 -31.36 3.23 -13.33
C SER A 180 -31.12 2.57 -14.70
N GLY A 181 -32.04 1.74 -15.16
CA GLY A 181 -32.09 1.23 -16.52
C GLY A 181 -30.92 0.31 -16.90
N LEU A 182 -30.41 -0.49 -15.92
CA LEU A 182 -29.31 -1.42 -16.18
C LEU A 182 -29.65 -2.43 -17.27
N LYS A 183 -28.79 -2.51 -18.28
CA LYS A 183 -28.74 -3.60 -19.28
C LYS A 183 -27.34 -4.20 -19.18
N ALA A 184 -27.25 -5.53 -19.21
CA ALA A 184 -26.01 -6.25 -18.96
C ALA A 184 -25.93 -7.52 -19.80
N ASP A 185 -24.75 -7.80 -20.30
CA ASP A 185 -24.39 -9.06 -20.93
C ASP A 185 -22.90 -9.38 -20.68
N GLU A 186 -22.37 -10.40 -21.33
CA GLU A 186 -20.98 -10.81 -21.18
C GLU A 186 -19.96 -9.77 -21.73
N THR A 187 -20.39 -8.80 -22.50
CA THR A 187 -19.55 -7.74 -23.10
C THR A 187 -19.54 -6.46 -22.27
N GLY A 188 -20.40 -6.34 -21.26
CA GLY A 188 -20.44 -5.19 -20.38
C GLY A 188 -21.82 -4.77 -19.90
N VAL A 189 -21.89 -3.54 -19.46
CA VAL A 189 -23.14 -2.95 -18.94
C VAL A 189 -23.41 -1.57 -19.56
N THR A 190 -24.70 -1.23 -19.67
CA THR A 190 -25.16 0.14 -19.90
C THR A 190 -26.20 0.49 -18.87
N LEU A 191 -26.15 1.72 -18.34
CA LEU A 191 -27.12 2.24 -17.38
C LEU A 191 -27.27 3.76 -17.53
N THR A 192 -28.29 4.32 -16.90
CA THR A 192 -28.50 5.76 -16.81
C THR A 192 -28.07 6.24 -15.42
N VAL A 193 -27.29 7.32 -15.36
CA VAL A 193 -26.95 8.04 -14.11
C VAL A 193 -27.58 9.42 -14.18
N THR A 194 -28.31 9.80 -13.14
CA THR A 194 -28.98 11.09 -13.01
C THR A 194 -28.44 11.83 -11.79
N ASN A 195 -28.06 13.09 -11.95
CA ASN A 195 -27.75 13.95 -10.82
C ASN A 195 -29.07 14.45 -10.20
N THR A 196 -29.39 13.95 -9.03
CA THR A 196 -30.63 14.26 -8.30
C THR A 196 -30.46 15.40 -7.28
N GLY A 197 -29.25 15.93 -7.10
CA GLY A 197 -29.00 17.04 -6.20
C GLY A 197 -28.97 18.39 -6.89
N SER A 198 -28.60 19.43 -6.12
CA SER A 198 -28.64 20.82 -6.56
C SER A 198 -27.30 21.39 -7.07
N ALA A 199 -26.20 20.65 -6.94
CA ALA A 199 -24.89 21.05 -7.41
C ALA A 199 -24.44 20.24 -8.62
N ALA A 200 -23.71 20.85 -9.54
CA ALA A 200 -23.02 20.09 -10.59
C ALA A 200 -21.91 19.23 -9.98
N GLY A 201 -21.78 18.00 -10.42
CA GLY A 201 -20.81 17.07 -9.87
C GLY A 201 -20.46 15.95 -10.83
N ALA A 202 -19.49 15.13 -10.44
CA ALA A 202 -19.14 13.94 -11.19
C ALA A 202 -19.25 12.69 -10.31
N GLU A 203 -19.77 11.61 -10.89
CA GLU A 203 -19.84 10.28 -10.28
C GLU A 203 -18.85 9.34 -10.96
N ILE A 204 -18.32 8.38 -10.20
CA ILE A 204 -17.52 7.26 -10.72
C ILE A 204 -18.30 5.98 -10.52
N VAL A 205 -18.92 5.53 -11.61
CA VAL A 205 -19.67 4.27 -11.68
C VAL A 205 -18.67 3.12 -11.70
N GLN A 206 -18.81 2.15 -10.80
CA GLN A 206 -17.90 1.02 -10.62
C GLN A 206 -18.63 -0.27 -10.98
N LEU A 207 -18.03 -1.10 -11.85
CA LEU A 207 -18.56 -2.41 -12.26
C LEU A 207 -17.74 -3.52 -11.63
N TYR A 208 -18.39 -4.32 -10.81
CA TYR A 208 -17.82 -5.50 -10.17
C TYR A 208 -18.41 -6.77 -10.77
N VAL A 209 -17.59 -7.80 -10.86
CA VAL A 209 -18.00 -9.15 -11.29
C VAL A 209 -17.89 -10.08 -10.09
N ALA A 210 -18.97 -10.78 -9.78
CA ALA A 210 -19.07 -11.79 -8.75
C ALA A 210 -19.46 -13.14 -9.34
N LYS A 211 -19.02 -14.24 -8.73
CA LYS A 211 -19.45 -15.60 -9.06
C LYS A 211 -19.86 -16.33 -7.77
N PRO A 212 -21.13 -16.23 -7.35
CA PRO A 212 -21.60 -16.81 -6.09
C PRO A 212 -21.37 -18.33 -5.96
N ASP A 213 -21.53 -19.07 -7.07
CA ASP A 213 -21.41 -20.53 -7.10
C ASP A 213 -20.01 -20.99 -7.56
N ALA A 214 -18.95 -20.23 -7.23
CA ALA A 214 -17.61 -20.56 -7.65
C ALA A 214 -17.10 -21.85 -7.01
N LYS A 215 -16.59 -22.78 -7.84
CA LYS A 215 -15.87 -23.97 -7.39
C LYS A 215 -14.41 -23.68 -7.15
N VAL A 216 -13.82 -22.79 -7.95
CA VAL A 216 -12.49 -22.24 -7.75
C VAL A 216 -12.60 -21.08 -6.78
N PHE A 217 -11.91 -21.12 -5.64
CA PHE A 217 -11.99 -20.04 -4.67
C PHE A 217 -11.55 -18.70 -5.29
N ARG A 218 -12.26 -17.66 -4.98
CA ARG A 218 -12.04 -16.30 -5.47
C ARG A 218 -12.64 -15.26 -4.52
N PRO A 219 -12.28 -13.98 -4.64
CA PRO A 219 -12.93 -12.92 -3.90
C PRO A 219 -14.43 -12.86 -4.15
N GLU A 220 -15.19 -12.37 -3.18
CA GLU A 220 -16.65 -12.15 -3.27
C GLU A 220 -17.04 -11.40 -4.55
N GLN A 221 -16.23 -10.43 -4.93
CA GLN A 221 -16.33 -9.71 -6.20
C GLN A 221 -15.02 -9.05 -6.59
N GLU A 222 -14.89 -8.70 -7.87
CA GLU A 222 -13.70 -8.02 -8.39
C GLU A 222 -14.12 -6.85 -9.29
N LEU A 223 -13.49 -5.66 -9.09
CA LEU A 223 -13.66 -4.53 -9.99
C LEU A 223 -13.11 -4.89 -11.37
N LYS A 224 -13.94 -4.80 -12.39
CA LYS A 224 -13.56 -5.11 -13.79
C LYS A 224 -13.69 -3.91 -14.71
N GLY A 225 -14.33 -2.83 -14.25
CA GLY A 225 -14.42 -1.60 -15.02
C GLY A 225 -14.96 -0.43 -14.19
N PHE A 226 -14.74 0.76 -14.67
CA PHE A 226 -15.34 1.97 -14.11
C PHE A 226 -15.45 3.06 -15.16
N ALA A 227 -16.38 4.01 -14.95
CA ALA A 227 -16.54 5.18 -15.79
C ALA A 227 -16.84 6.42 -14.96
N LYS A 228 -16.22 7.55 -15.31
CA LYS A 228 -16.49 8.85 -14.70
C LYS A 228 -17.45 9.63 -15.58
N VAL A 229 -18.53 10.14 -14.99
CA VAL A 229 -19.54 10.95 -15.68
C VAL A 229 -19.78 12.24 -14.93
N SER A 230 -19.70 13.39 -15.63
CA SER A 230 -20.01 14.72 -15.09
C SER A 230 -21.42 15.11 -15.48
N LEU A 231 -22.20 15.60 -14.52
CA LEU A 231 -23.64 15.92 -14.66
C LEU A 231 -23.96 17.24 -13.99
N ALA A 232 -24.70 18.09 -14.71
CA ALA A 232 -25.39 19.25 -14.13
C ALA A 232 -26.56 18.80 -13.24
N PRO A 233 -27.10 19.66 -12.37
CA PRO A 233 -28.30 19.35 -11.60
C PRO A 233 -29.45 18.94 -12.51
N GLY A 234 -30.11 17.79 -12.22
CA GLY A 234 -31.18 17.23 -13.00
C GLY A 234 -30.76 16.56 -14.33
N GLU A 235 -29.48 16.61 -14.70
CA GLU A 235 -28.99 15.99 -15.94
C GLU A 235 -28.89 14.47 -15.77
N SER A 236 -29.26 13.74 -16.85
CA SER A 236 -29.12 12.29 -16.96
C SER A 236 -28.22 11.94 -18.16
N LYS A 237 -27.32 10.98 -17.98
CA LYS A 237 -26.49 10.43 -19.06
C LYS A 237 -26.46 8.92 -19.04
N THR A 238 -26.43 8.33 -20.24
CA THR A 238 -26.12 6.91 -20.38
C THR A 238 -24.64 6.68 -20.18
N VAL A 239 -24.31 5.74 -19.33
CA VAL A 239 -22.94 5.27 -19.03
C VAL A 239 -22.81 3.85 -19.55
N ALA A 240 -21.76 3.56 -20.31
CA ALA A 240 -21.39 2.23 -20.75
C ALA A 240 -20.05 1.83 -20.17
N ILE A 241 -19.92 0.60 -19.66
CA ILE A 241 -18.66 0.02 -19.17
C ILE A 241 -18.50 -1.32 -19.88
N ALA A 242 -17.51 -1.40 -20.76
CA ALA A 242 -17.18 -2.63 -21.47
C ALA A 242 -16.42 -3.60 -20.59
N LEU A 243 -16.69 -4.88 -20.76
CA LEU A 243 -15.90 -5.99 -20.21
C LEU A 243 -15.12 -6.64 -21.35
N ASP A 244 -13.86 -6.90 -21.11
CA ASP A 244 -13.04 -7.73 -21.98
C ASP A 244 -13.07 -9.20 -21.52
N ASP A 245 -12.41 -10.05 -22.26
CA ASP A 245 -12.32 -11.49 -21.99
C ASP A 245 -11.56 -11.83 -20.69
N LYS A 246 -10.89 -10.85 -20.07
CA LYS A 246 -10.19 -11.01 -18.79
C LYS A 246 -11.13 -10.89 -17.58
N ALA A 247 -12.36 -10.39 -17.80
CA ALA A 247 -13.30 -10.14 -16.70
C ALA A 247 -13.67 -11.40 -15.92
N PHE A 248 -13.70 -12.56 -16.59
CA PHE A 248 -14.17 -13.83 -16.04
C PHE A 248 -13.06 -14.86 -15.83
N ARG A 249 -11.82 -14.55 -16.22
CA ARG A 249 -10.69 -15.49 -16.20
C ARG A 249 -10.14 -15.71 -14.80
N TYR A 250 -9.62 -16.92 -14.58
CA TYR A 250 -8.70 -17.25 -13.50
C TYR A 250 -7.49 -18.01 -14.06
N TRP A 251 -6.35 -17.96 -13.39
CA TRP A 251 -5.18 -18.73 -13.76
C TRP A 251 -5.30 -20.16 -13.24
N ASN A 252 -5.18 -21.13 -14.10
CA ASN A 252 -5.24 -22.54 -13.73
C ASN A 252 -3.84 -23.15 -13.76
N VAL A 253 -3.30 -23.51 -12.58
CA VAL A 253 -1.96 -24.06 -12.43
C VAL A 253 -1.80 -25.46 -13.04
N LYS A 254 -2.91 -26.21 -13.24
CA LYS A 254 -2.86 -27.55 -13.87
C LYS A 254 -2.78 -27.48 -15.39
N THR A 255 -3.45 -26.51 -16.00
CA THR A 255 -3.41 -26.32 -17.45
C THR A 255 -2.33 -25.33 -17.87
N ASN A 256 -1.75 -24.60 -16.91
CA ASN A 256 -0.81 -23.49 -17.15
C ASN A 256 -1.38 -22.45 -18.14
N ALA A 257 -2.66 -22.12 -17.97
CA ALA A 257 -3.41 -21.23 -18.87
C ALA A 257 -4.48 -20.42 -18.13
N TRP A 258 -4.93 -19.35 -18.78
CA TRP A 258 -6.11 -18.61 -18.35
C TRP A 258 -7.36 -19.38 -18.75
N GLU A 259 -8.21 -19.67 -17.77
CA GLU A 259 -9.41 -20.44 -17.92
C GLU A 259 -10.63 -19.66 -17.43
N VAL A 260 -11.82 -20.05 -17.89
CA VAL A 260 -13.09 -19.47 -17.45
C VAL A 260 -13.93 -20.57 -16.80
N GLU A 261 -14.37 -20.33 -15.59
CA GLU A 261 -15.35 -21.20 -14.94
C GLU A 261 -16.75 -20.85 -15.47
N GLY A 262 -17.39 -21.78 -16.16
CA GLY A 262 -18.72 -21.57 -16.71
C GLY A 262 -19.81 -21.45 -15.64
N GLY A 263 -20.95 -20.87 -16.02
CA GLY A 263 -22.13 -20.76 -15.17
C GLY A 263 -22.60 -19.33 -14.92
N SER A 264 -23.36 -19.14 -13.83
CA SER A 264 -23.92 -17.84 -13.46
C SER A 264 -22.88 -16.91 -12.88
N TYR A 265 -22.91 -15.67 -13.32
CA TYR A 265 -22.16 -14.55 -12.78
C TYR A 265 -23.10 -13.41 -12.47
N GLN A 266 -22.76 -12.59 -11.48
CA GLN A 266 -23.48 -11.39 -11.15
C GLN A 266 -22.66 -10.16 -11.46
N LEU A 267 -23.17 -9.30 -12.34
CA LEU A 267 -22.62 -7.97 -12.61
C LEU A 267 -23.23 -6.98 -11.62
N ARG A 268 -22.39 -6.37 -10.79
CA ARG A 268 -22.78 -5.46 -9.72
C ARG A 268 -22.28 -4.06 -10.05
N VAL A 269 -23.19 -3.11 -10.16
CA VAL A 269 -22.86 -1.71 -10.44
C VAL A 269 -23.08 -0.87 -9.20
N GLY A 270 -22.05 -0.15 -8.77
CA GLY A 270 -22.10 0.61 -7.53
C GLY A 270 -21.30 1.90 -7.53
N ALA A 271 -21.44 2.68 -6.46
CA ALA A 271 -20.66 3.88 -6.16
C ALA A 271 -19.43 3.60 -5.28
N SER A 272 -19.36 2.40 -4.72
CA SER A 272 -18.21 1.83 -4.00
C SER A 272 -18.31 0.31 -3.98
N SER A 273 -17.30 -0.36 -3.44
CA SER A 273 -17.31 -1.83 -3.30
C SER A 273 -18.45 -2.36 -2.40
N VAL A 274 -19.04 -1.53 -1.55
CA VAL A 274 -20.15 -1.91 -0.66
C VAL A 274 -21.47 -1.20 -0.97
N ASP A 275 -21.42 -0.09 -1.73
CA ASP A 275 -22.62 0.63 -2.19
C ASP A 275 -23.00 0.16 -3.59
N ILE A 276 -23.52 -1.07 -3.65
CA ILE A 276 -24.03 -1.67 -4.90
C ILE A 276 -25.47 -1.21 -5.11
N ARG A 277 -25.74 -0.59 -6.24
CA ARG A 277 -27.03 0.04 -6.55
C ARG A 277 -27.85 -0.75 -7.56
N LEU A 278 -27.19 -1.41 -8.49
CA LEU A 278 -27.86 -2.23 -9.52
C LEU A 278 -27.10 -3.55 -9.69
N THR A 279 -27.85 -4.62 -9.97
CA THR A 279 -27.30 -5.95 -10.22
C THR A 279 -28.00 -6.60 -11.42
N ALA A 280 -27.27 -7.42 -12.15
CA ALA A 280 -27.81 -8.27 -13.19
C ALA A 280 -27.07 -9.61 -13.24
N ASP A 281 -27.83 -10.69 -13.39
CA ASP A 281 -27.26 -12.03 -13.57
C ASP A 281 -27.04 -12.31 -15.04
N ILE A 282 -25.90 -12.91 -15.37
CA ILE A 282 -25.56 -13.34 -16.72
C ILE A 282 -25.02 -14.77 -16.68
N THR A 283 -25.07 -15.47 -17.82
CA THR A 283 -24.47 -16.80 -17.97
C THR A 283 -23.24 -16.71 -18.87
N VAL A 284 -22.10 -17.19 -18.39
CA VAL A 284 -20.85 -17.20 -19.15
C VAL A 284 -20.48 -18.64 -19.50
N LYS A 285 -20.02 -18.85 -20.74
CA LYS A 285 -19.54 -20.17 -21.20
C LYS A 285 -18.12 -20.42 -20.62
N GLY A 286 -17.96 -21.58 -19.97
CA GLY A 286 -16.66 -22.00 -19.43
C GLY A 286 -15.77 -22.72 -20.43
N THR A 287 -14.49 -22.87 -20.07
CA THR A 287 -13.47 -23.61 -20.84
C THR A 287 -13.39 -25.10 -20.47
N ASN A 288 -14.17 -25.56 -19.47
CA ASN A 288 -14.21 -26.93 -18.97
C ASN A 288 -12.84 -27.46 -18.46
N ALA A 289 -12.04 -26.57 -17.89
CA ALA A 289 -10.75 -26.91 -17.29
C ALA A 289 -10.91 -27.73 -15.98
N PRO A 290 -9.94 -28.58 -15.63
CA PRO A 290 -9.95 -29.28 -14.36
C PRO A 290 -9.85 -28.30 -13.20
N ASP A 291 -10.44 -28.65 -12.06
CA ASP A 291 -10.30 -27.88 -10.82
C ASP A 291 -8.80 -27.82 -10.40
N PRO A 292 -8.19 -26.62 -10.33
CA PRO A 292 -6.78 -26.48 -9.98
C PRO A 292 -6.47 -26.94 -8.57
N TYR A 293 -7.45 -26.92 -7.67
CA TYR A 293 -7.30 -27.19 -6.25
C TYR A 293 -7.88 -28.56 -5.82
N ALA A 294 -8.30 -29.39 -6.76
CA ALA A 294 -8.86 -30.71 -6.46
C ALA A 294 -7.90 -31.55 -5.64
N GLY A 295 -8.36 -32.00 -4.48
CA GLY A 295 -7.58 -32.79 -3.52
C GLY A 295 -6.79 -31.98 -2.50
N LEU A 296 -6.81 -30.64 -2.54
CA LEU A 296 -6.19 -29.79 -1.55
C LEU A 296 -7.22 -29.38 -0.48
N SER A 297 -6.74 -29.25 0.77
CA SER A 297 -7.52 -28.69 1.88
C SER A 297 -7.14 -27.21 2.03
N LEU A 298 -8.01 -26.29 1.60
CA LEU A 298 -7.75 -24.85 1.53
C LEU A 298 -8.90 -24.07 2.21
N THR A 299 -9.28 -24.48 3.42
CA THR A 299 -10.46 -23.97 4.14
C THR A 299 -10.45 -22.47 4.33
N HIS A 300 -9.27 -21.91 4.73
CA HIS A 300 -9.15 -20.47 4.96
C HIS A 300 -9.09 -19.68 3.67
N TYR A 301 -8.55 -20.23 2.59
CA TYR A 301 -8.60 -19.61 1.25
C TYR A 301 -10.01 -19.60 0.68
N VAL A 302 -10.78 -20.67 0.85
CA VAL A 302 -12.17 -20.76 0.39
C VAL A 302 -13.06 -19.75 1.13
N SER A 303 -12.86 -19.59 2.43
CA SER A 303 -13.65 -18.68 3.28
C SER A 303 -13.16 -17.22 3.27
N GLY A 304 -11.96 -16.95 2.71
CA GLY A 304 -11.30 -15.65 2.79
C GLY A 304 -10.75 -15.29 4.18
N GLN A 305 -10.78 -16.24 5.14
CA GLN A 305 -10.25 -16.06 6.51
C GLN A 305 -8.72 -16.23 6.54
N ILE A 306 -8.04 -15.50 5.67
CA ILE A 306 -6.63 -15.70 5.34
C ILE A 306 -5.64 -15.39 6.47
N THR A 307 -6.07 -14.62 7.48
CA THR A 307 -5.26 -14.39 8.69
C THR A 307 -5.03 -15.65 9.53
N TYR A 308 -5.77 -16.71 9.24
CA TYR A 308 -5.67 -18.01 9.90
C TYR A 308 -5.06 -19.10 9.03
N VAL A 309 -4.54 -18.76 7.85
CA VAL A 309 -3.90 -19.74 6.93
C VAL A 309 -2.74 -20.43 7.63
N THR A 310 -2.80 -21.74 7.68
CA THR A 310 -1.75 -22.59 8.26
C THR A 310 -0.60 -22.83 7.28
N ASP A 311 0.56 -23.22 7.79
CA ASP A 311 1.71 -23.60 6.94
C ASP A 311 1.32 -24.70 5.95
N ALA A 312 0.57 -25.71 6.41
CA ALA A 312 0.12 -26.81 5.56
C ALA A 312 -0.78 -26.35 4.40
N GLU A 313 -1.68 -25.39 4.63
CA GLU A 313 -2.51 -24.80 3.56
C GLU A 313 -1.68 -23.95 2.60
N PHE A 314 -0.74 -23.17 3.14
CA PHE A 314 0.13 -22.34 2.33
C PHE A 314 1.07 -23.17 1.46
N GLU A 315 1.70 -24.22 2.01
CA GLU A 315 2.53 -25.17 1.28
C GLU A 315 1.73 -25.94 0.21
N ALA A 316 0.49 -26.34 0.54
CA ALA A 316 -0.40 -26.98 -0.43
C ALA A 316 -0.69 -26.06 -1.62
N LEU A 317 -0.88 -24.76 -1.39
CA LEU A 317 -1.10 -23.76 -2.44
C LEU A 317 0.18 -23.46 -3.24
N LEU A 318 1.34 -23.39 -2.56
CA LEU A 318 2.67 -23.21 -3.19
C LEU A 318 3.06 -24.41 -4.06
N GLY A 319 2.63 -25.63 -3.67
CA GLY A 319 3.06 -26.88 -4.29
C GLY A 319 4.45 -27.35 -3.86
N HIS A 320 5.03 -26.74 -2.83
CA HIS A 320 6.31 -27.11 -2.23
C HIS A 320 6.38 -26.60 -0.78
N PRO A 321 7.27 -27.14 0.06
CA PRO A 321 7.47 -26.63 1.42
C PRO A 321 7.90 -25.16 1.44
N ILE A 322 7.57 -24.48 2.53
CA ILE A 322 8.08 -23.12 2.81
C ILE A 322 9.60 -23.19 2.84
N PRO A 323 10.31 -22.33 2.07
CA PRO A 323 11.77 -22.33 2.07
C PRO A 323 12.35 -22.05 3.46
N GLU A 324 13.38 -22.79 3.86
CA GLU A 324 14.10 -22.53 5.10
C GLU A 324 14.74 -21.12 5.09
N ASP A 325 14.65 -20.41 6.20
CA ASP A 325 15.30 -19.12 6.37
C ASP A 325 16.77 -19.28 6.73
N VAL A 326 17.61 -19.52 5.72
CA VAL A 326 19.05 -19.74 5.87
C VAL A 326 19.84 -18.55 5.33
N VAL A 327 20.64 -17.93 6.18
CA VAL A 327 21.62 -16.92 5.74
C VAL A 327 22.73 -17.60 4.95
N ARG A 328 22.79 -17.33 3.65
CA ARG A 328 23.84 -17.83 2.77
C ARG A 328 24.95 -16.80 2.62
N ILE A 329 26.20 -17.23 2.84
CA ILE A 329 27.37 -16.37 2.62
C ILE A 329 27.67 -16.31 1.12
N ASP A 330 27.01 -15.37 0.45
CA ASP A 330 27.18 -15.10 -0.99
C ASP A 330 27.06 -13.58 -1.27
N ARG A 331 27.00 -13.20 -2.54
CA ARG A 331 26.89 -11.81 -2.95
C ARG A 331 25.59 -11.11 -2.53
N ASN A 332 24.55 -11.87 -2.16
CA ASN A 332 23.25 -11.36 -1.72
C ASN A 332 23.19 -11.17 -0.20
N MET A 333 24.16 -11.68 0.56
CA MET A 333 24.30 -11.39 1.98
C MET A 333 24.35 -9.89 2.22
N THR A 334 23.56 -9.38 3.17
CA THR A 334 23.55 -7.95 3.51
C THR A 334 24.75 -7.58 4.41
N LEU A 335 25.06 -6.29 4.48
CA LEU A 335 26.09 -5.81 5.42
C LEU A 335 25.67 -6.05 6.88
N GLY A 336 24.38 -6.04 7.16
CA GLY A 336 23.81 -6.35 8.48
C GLY A 336 23.93 -7.81 8.90
N GLU A 337 24.15 -8.73 7.95
CA GLU A 337 24.28 -10.17 8.20
C GLU A 337 25.73 -10.68 8.25
N MET A 338 26.71 -9.80 8.12
CA MET A 338 28.13 -10.20 8.07
C MET A 338 28.62 -10.92 9.33
N ASP A 339 27.92 -10.80 10.45
CA ASP A 339 28.18 -11.54 11.69
C ASP A 339 27.87 -13.03 11.59
N HIS A 340 27.07 -13.48 10.63
CA HIS A 340 26.89 -14.90 10.29
C HIS A 340 28.11 -15.50 9.56
N GLY A 341 29.04 -14.65 9.12
CA GLY A 341 30.30 -15.07 8.52
C GLY A 341 31.30 -15.58 9.57
N ARG A 342 32.37 -16.23 9.07
CA ARG A 342 33.48 -16.73 9.89
C ARG A 342 34.62 -15.71 10.02
N SER A 343 34.41 -14.48 9.64
CA SER A 343 35.41 -13.42 9.61
C SER A 343 35.29 -12.50 10.83
N PRO A 344 36.36 -12.33 11.62
CA PRO A 344 36.38 -11.32 12.68
C PRO A 344 36.21 -9.89 12.17
N LEU A 345 36.69 -9.59 10.96
CA LEU A 345 36.55 -8.28 10.34
C LEU A 345 35.11 -8.03 9.92
N GLY A 346 34.44 -9.02 9.32
CA GLY A 346 33.02 -8.96 8.98
C GLY A 346 32.14 -8.74 10.21
N TRP A 347 32.41 -9.49 11.29
CA TRP A 347 31.72 -9.32 12.56
C TRP A 347 31.92 -7.91 13.17
N LEU A 348 33.15 -7.39 13.15
CA LEU A 348 33.44 -6.05 13.65
C LEU A 348 32.75 -4.97 12.82
N ALA A 349 32.79 -5.08 11.49
CA ALA A 349 32.14 -4.14 10.58
C ALA A 349 30.62 -4.10 10.80
N GLN A 350 29.98 -5.27 10.90
CA GLN A 350 28.55 -5.39 11.21
C GLN A 350 28.23 -4.74 12.55
N LYS A 351 28.99 -5.03 13.61
CA LYS A 351 28.79 -4.46 14.95
C LYS A 351 28.87 -2.93 14.96
N VAL A 352 29.82 -2.35 14.23
CA VAL A 352 29.93 -0.89 14.08
C VAL A 352 28.71 -0.33 13.36
N LEU A 353 28.29 -0.96 12.28
CA LEU A 353 27.13 -0.52 11.49
C LEU A 353 25.84 -0.64 12.32
N ARG A 354 25.65 -1.75 13.03
CA ARG A 354 24.52 -1.96 13.95
C ARG A 354 24.50 -0.91 15.07
N SER A 355 25.63 -0.62 15.71
CA SER A 355 25.70 0.41 16.74
C SER A 355 25.31 1.80 16.23
N ARG A 356 25.69 2.16 14.99
CA ARG A 356 25.26 3.42 14.37
C ARG A 356 23.74 3.44 14.11
N LEU A 357 23.23 2.33 13.62
CA LEU A 357 21.80 2.15 13.36
C LEU A 357 21.00 2.35 14.66
N ASP A 358 21.35 1.59 15.72
CA ASP A 358 20.70 1.64 17.02
C ASP A 358 20.77 3.05 17.64
N ALA A 359 21.90 3.72 17.51
CA ALA A 359 22.07 5.10 18.00
C ALA A 359 21.20 6.10 17.22
N SER A 360 20.94 5.89 15.94
CA SER A 360 20.04 6.73 15.15
C SER A 360 18.57 6.55 15.55
N PHE A 361 18.17 5.31 15.77
CA PHE A 361 16.80 5.01 16.26
C PHE A 361 16.57 5.56 17.66
N ALA A 362 17.56 5.43 18.57
CA ALA A 362 17.46 5.96 19.94
C ALA A 362 17.27 7.49 20.01
N LYS A 363 17.65 8.21 18.94
CA LYS A 363 17.42 9.67 18.81
C LYS A 363 16.02 10.03 18.28
N GLY A 364 15.18 9.05 18.00
CA GLY A 364 13.86 9.25 17.35
C GLY A 364 13.92 9.78 15.92
N LYS A 365 15.10 9.78 15.31
CA LYS A 365 15.36 10.22 13.93
C LYS A 365 16.25 9.19 13.23
N PRO A 366 15.66 8.09 12.71
CA PRO A 366 16.42 7.07 12.01
C PRO A 366 17.20 7.68 10.84
N ASP A 367 18.50 7.38 10.78
CA ASP A 367 19.32 7.74 9.63
C ASP A 367 19.08 6.74 8.48
N LEU A 368 18.31 7.16 7.50
CA LEU A 368 17.92 6.33 6.35
C LEU A 368 19.13 5.82 5.57
N ASN A 369 20.22 6.57 5.49
CA ASN A 369 21.43 6.11 4.83
C ASN A 369 22.04 4.92 5.58
N THR A 370 22.05 4.96 6.90
CA THR A 370 22.53 3.84 7.74
C THR A 370 21.60 2.64 7.63
N VAL A 371 20.27 2.84 7.64
CA VAL A 371 19.28 1.77 7.38
C VAL A 371 19.54 1.12 6.02
N PHE A 372 19.70 1.92 4.97
CA PHE A 372 19.97 1.46 3.62
C PHE A 372 21.28 0.66 3.53
N GLN A 373 22.35 1.16 4.15
CA GLN A 373 23.63 0.46 4.22
C GLN A 373 23.52 -0.87 4.96
N TYR A 374 22.83 -0.90 6.09
CA TYR A 374 22.64 -2.12 6.88
C TYR A 374 21.95 -3.23 6.08
N ASN A 375 20.91 -2.89 5.34
CA ASN A 375 20.12 -3.83 4.54
C ASN A 375 20.67 -4.04 3.12
N MET A 376 21.77 -3.37 2.76
CA MET A 376 22.33 -3.43 1.42
C MET A 376 23.07 -4.76 1.20
N PRO A 377 22.76 -5.52 0.11
CA PRO A 377 23.50 -6.72 -0.22
C PRO A 377 24.92 -6.39 -0.70
N LEU A 378 25.89 -7.26 -0.41
CA LEU A 378 27.30 -7.07 -0.78
C LEU A 378 27.49 -6.72 -2.26
N ARG A 379 26.69 -7.32 -3.17
CA ARG A 379 26.76 -7.03 -4.62
C ARG A 379 26.42 -5.57 -4.95
N ALA A 380 25.64 -4.91 -4.12
CA ALA A 380 25.27 -3.51 -4.36
C ALA A 380 26.44 -2.54 -4.12
N LEU A 381 27.45 -2.94 -3.35
CA LEU A 381 28.69 -2.15 -3.19
C LEU A 381 29.33 -1.82 -4.54
N ALA A 382 29.34 -2.78 -5.49
CA ALA A 382 29.89 -2.55 -6.83
C ALA A 382 29.10 -1.50 -7.63
N LYS A 383 27.79 -1.36 -7.36
CA LYS A 383 26.93 -0.36 -8.03
C LYS A 383 26.97 1.00 -7.33
N MET A 384 26.95 1.00 -5.99
CA MET A 384 26.72 2.21 -5.19
C MET A 384 27.99 3.03 -4.91
N THR A 385 29.17 2.52 -5.24
CA THR A 385 30.46 3.18 -4.94
C THR A 385 31.09 3.89 -6.15
N ASN A 386 30.28 4.21 -7.18
CA ASN A 386 30.74 4.93 -8.36
C ASN A 386 32.00 4.32 -9.02
N GLY A 387 32.04 2.99 -9.10
CA GLY A 387 33.16 2.27 -9.71
C GLY A 387 34.37 2.05 -8.79
N MET A 388 34.36 2.50 -7.55
CA MET A 388 35.46 2.24 -6.61
C MET A 388 35.55 0.77 -6.21
N VAL A 389 34.42 0.08 -6.06
CA VAL A 389 34.37 -1.34 -5.71
C VAL A 389 33.97 -2.14 -6.94
N SER A 390 34.78 -3.11 -7.34
CA SER A 390 34.45 -4.06 -8.42
C SER A 390 33.72 -5.30 -7.86
N MET A 391 33.03 -6.03 -8.73
CA MET A 391 32.41 -7.30 -8.36
C MET A 391 33.46 -8.35 -7.94
N GLY A 392 34.68 -8.27 -8.46
CA GLY A 392 35.79 -9.11 -8.02
C GLY A 392 36.23 -8.85 -6.59
N MET A 393 36.16 -7.58 -6.16
CA MET A 393 36.39 -7.22 -4.73
C MET A 393 35.26 -7.78 -3.84
N VAL A 394 34.01 -7.71 -4.31
CA VAL A 394 32.87 -8.32 -3.59
C VAL A 394 33.07 -9.84 -3.44
N ASP A 395 33.55 -10.53 -4.48
CA ASP A 395 33.87 -11.96 -4.37
C ASP A 395 34.99 -12.21 -3.32
N GLY A 396 35.99 -11.34 -3.25
CA GLY A 396 37.01 -11.41 -2.22
C GLY A 396 36.44 -11.27 -0.80
N LEU A 397 35.50 -10.34 -0.60
CA LEU A 397 34.77 -10.19 0.69
C LEU A 397 33.95 -11.45 1.01
N VAL A 398 33.26 -12.03 0.03
CA VAL A 398 32.51 -13.27 0.23
C VAL A 398 33.44 -14.43 0.66
N TRP A 399 34.65 -14.54 0.06
CA TRP A 399 35.61 -15.56 0.45
C TRP A 399 36.15 -15.33 1.87
N GLU A 400 36.40 -14.09 2.22
CA GLU A 400 36.82 -13.69 3.57
C GLU A 400 35.75 -14.08 4.60
N LEU A 401 34.48 -13.75 4.36
CA LEU A 401 33.34 -14.13 5.20
C LEU A 401 33.12 -15.64 5.30
N LYS A 402 33.46 -16.43 4.28
CA LYS A 402 33.45 -17.90 4.33
C LYS A 402 34.56 -18.51 5.19
N GLY A 403 35.47 -17.70 5.71
CA GLY A 403 36.58 -18.14 6.54
C GLY A 403 37.91 -18.29 5.78
N PHE A 404 37.95 -18.03 4.46
CA PHE A 404 39.16 -17.98 3.66
C PHE A 404 39.76 -16.57 3.65
N TRP A 405 39.91 -16.00 4.84
CA TRP A 405 40.16 -14.59 5.06
C TRP A 405 41.46 -14.10 4.39
N LEU A 406 42.59 -14.85 4.44
CA LEU A 406 43.83 -14.49 3.73
C LEU A 406 43.61 -14.43 2.21
N VAL A 407 43.00 -15.44 1.64
CA VAL A 407 42.73 -15.52 0.19
C VAL A 407 41.77 -14.41 -0.22
N GLY A 408 40.75 -14.18 0.59
CA GLY A 408 39.77 -13.08 0.39
C GLY A 408 40.43 -11.72 0.35
N ILE A 409 41.26 -11.41 1.34
CA ILE A 409 41.99 -10.13 1.43
C ILE A 409 42.92 -9.97 0.22
N VAL A 410 43.73 -10.99 -0.13
CA VAL A 410 44.61 -10.93 -1.32
C VAL A 410 43.80 -10.67 -2.58
N ARG A 411 42.66 -11.31 -2.74
CA ARG A 411 41.77 -11.09 -3.87
C ARG A 411 41.21 -9.66 -3.89
N VAL A 412 40.76 -9.14 -2.76
CA VAL A 412 40.29 -7.75 -2.66
C VAL A 412 41.36 -6.78 -3.11
N ILE A 413 42.60 -6.93 -2.62
CA ILE A 413 43.74 -6.06 -2.99
C ILE A 413 44.04 -6.17 -4.49
N TYR A 414 44.14 -7.38 -5.02
CA TYR A 414 44.39 -7.60 -6.44
C TYR A 414 43.30 -6.94 -7.32
N GLU A 415 42.04 -7.20 -7.02
CA GLU A 415 40.93 -6.63 -7.79
C GLU A 415 40.81 -5.10 -7.60
N PHE A 416 41.21 -4.56 -6.46
CA PHE A 416 41.30 -3.11 -6.24
C PHE A 416 42.32 -2.47 -7.20
N ILE A 417 43.54 -3.00 -7.26
CA ILE A 417 44.60 -2.50 -8.14
C ILE A 417 44.15 -2.60 -9.63
N LYS A 418 43.62 -3.76 -10.03
CA LYS A 418 43.09 -3.98 -11.36
C LYS A 418 41.98 -3.00 -11.71
N ASN A 419 41.05 -2.78 -10.80
CA ASN A 419 39.91 -1.85 -10.99
C ASN A 419 40.41 -0.39 -11.12
N ALA A 420 41.39 0.02 -10.32
CA ALA A 420 42.00 1.34 -10.43
C ALA A 420 42.65 1.59 -11.78
N ILE A 421 43.40 0.59 -12.29
CA ILE A 421 44.02 0.66 -13.62
C ILE A 421 42.95 0.76 -14.72
N LEU A 422 41.88 -0.05 -14.64
CA LEU A 422 40.79 -0.04 -15.63
C LEU A 422 40.05 1.30 -15.63
N ASN A 423 39.75 1.84 -14.45
CA ASN A 423 39.09 3.13 -14.32
C ASN A 423 39.95 4.28 -14.90
N ALA A 424 41.26 4.30 -14.62
CA ALA A 424 42.17 5.27 -15.21
C ALA A 424 42.27 5.18 -16.75
N GLN A 425 42.22 3.94 -17.29
CA GLN A 425 42.17 3.74 -18.74
C GLN A 425 40.85 4.22 -19.35
N LEU A 426 39.73 3.97 -18.70
CA LEU A 426 38.40 4.44 -19.14
C LEU A 426 38.30 5.97 -19.11
N GLU A 427 38.75 6.61 -18.02
CA GLU A 427 38.82 8.07 -17.97
C GLU A 427 39.68 8.68 -19.08
N LYS A 428 40.86 8.09 -19.36
CA LYS A 428 41.71 8.53 -20.47
C LYS A 428 41.00 8.44 -21.82
N ARG A 429 40.28 7.34 -22.07
CA ARG A 429 39.48 7.19 -23.31
C ARG A 429 38.35 8.21 -23.42
N LEU A 430 37.62 8.46 -22.33
CA LEU A 430 36.53 9.43 -22.30
C LEU A 430 37.01 10.89 -22.50
N ARG A 431 38.27 11.20 -22.12
CA ARG A 431 38.87 12.53 -22.36
C ARG A 431 39.44 12.70 -23.79
N GLN A 432 39.59 11.61 -24.55
CA GLN A 432 40.14 11.62 -25.89
C GLN A 432 39.08 11.52 -27.00
N GLY A 433 37.84 11.19 -26.67
CA GLY A 433 36.65 11.22 -27.53
C GLY A 433 35.74 12.37 -27.20
#